data_895620ea59a1ffe75975f3e139319102
#
_entry.id   895620ea59a1ffe75975f3e139319102
#
_cell.length_a   1.000
_cell.length_b   1.000
_cell.length_c   1.000
_cell.angle_alpha   90.00
_cell.angle_beta   90.00
_cell.angle_gamma   90.00
#
_symmetry.space_group_name_H-M   'P 1'
#
loop_
_entity.id
_entity.type
_entity.pdbx_description
1 polymer ?
#
loop_
_entity_poly.entity_id
_entity_poly.type
_entity_poly.pdbx_seq_one_letter_code
_entity_poly.pdbx_strand_id
1 'polypeptide(L)'
;MSHEWQEPVTIRPIGVVVSELKDFDQIPTYCEESYLSIREDLTEGLLGLEHFSHLHVIYRQHRREEWKKLAHIPEGEEILTMPLVGEPTCKGIYTSRSPARPSGIGSCIVELLRRERNQLYVRGLDAVDGTPILDLKIYIPRYDSFPLADAPLHWCQKTEMLTTSRLLHWDTMNVALTLGMRAGQRALHDLGVARGDAKRAVVHGGSFFGQGVEAVTGCSVLHGTMIFEEKAKSLADWFVALEAAGRSVEIRVKDHLYSGADEVLSLKDEHLFTSVIEISASVRG
;
A
#
# COMPACT_ATOMS: atom_id res chain seq x y z
N MET A 1 -31.81 1.24 -28.84
CA MET A 1 -30.66 2.11 -28.56
C MET A 1 -29.42 1.24 -28.62
N SER A 2 -28.56 1.41 -29.64
CA SER A 2 -27.25 0.75 -29.71
C SER A 2 -26.42 1.30 -28.53
N HIS A 3 -25.92 0.41 -27.67
CA HIS A 3 -25.12 0.83 -26.53
C HIS A 3 -23.69 1.07 -27.01
N GLU A 4 -23.32 2.31 -27.30
CA GLU A 4 -21.96 2.75 -27.71
C GLU A 4 -20.85 2.21 -26.79
N TRP A 5 -21.16 1.93 -25.52
CA TRP A 5 -20.21 1.38 -24.56
C TRP A 5 -19.78 -0.09 -24.86
N GLN A 6 -20.47 -0.79 -25.78
CA GLN A 6 -20.12 -2.15 -26.21
C GLN A 6 -19.05 -2.15 -27.31
N GLU A 7 -18.82 -1.01 -27.96
CA GLU A 7 -17.79 -0.91 -29.00
C GLU A 7 -16.38 -0.91 -28.38
N PRO A 8 -15.43 -1.64 -28.98
CA PRO A 8 -14.05 -1.61 -28.54
C PRO A 8 -13.44 -0.21 -28.61
N VAL A 9 -12.76 0.22 -27.55
CA VAL A 9 -11.98 1.45 -27.55
C VAL A 9 -10.52 1.14 -27.88
N THR A 10 -10.00 1.77 -28.92
CA THR A 10 -8.59 1.60 -29.31
C THR A 10 -7.77 2.76 -28.76
N ILE A 11 -6.76 2.45 -27.95
CA ILE A 11 -5.80 3.42 -27.40
C ILE A 11 -4.42 3.12 -27.98
N ARG A 12 -3.81 4.13 -28.64
CA ARG A 12 -2.43 4.04 -29.11
C ARG A 12 -1.47 4.37 -27.95
N PRO A 13 -0.52 3.48 -27.58
CA PRO A 13 0.44 3.80 -26.55
C PRO A 13 1.26 5.05 -26.85
N ILE A 14 1.50 5.83 -25.82
CA ILE A 14 2.30 7.07 -25.90
C ILE A 14 3.78 6.83 -25.64
N GLY A 15 4.14 5.67 -25.10
CA GLY A 15 5.52 5.31 -24.77
C GLY A 15 5.62 3.90 -24.22
N VAL A 16 6.78 3.59 -23.66
CA VAL A 16 7.11 2.29 -23.09
C VAL A 16 7.93 2.46 -21.82
N VAL A 17 7.74 1.54 -20.89
CA VAL A 17 8.56 1.43 -19.66
C VAL A 17 9.92 0.83 -20.03
N VAL A 18 10.99 1.41 -19.52
CA VAL A 18 12.35 0.84 -19.56
C VAL A 18 12.81 0.63 -18.12
N SER A 19 13.02 -0.63 -17.76
CA SER A 19 13.34 -1.04 -16.40
C SER A 19 14.28 -2.24 -16.41
N GLU A 20 15.04 -2.42 -15.35
CA GLU A 20 15.79 -3.65 -15.12
C GLU A 20 14.87 -4.81 -14.71
N LEU A 21 13.65 -4.52 -14.32
CA LEU A 21 12.62 -5.48 -13.96
C LEU A 21 12.13 -6.20 -15.22
N LYS A 22 12.54 -7.46 -15.39
CA LYS A 22 12.15 -8.25 -16.56
C LYS A 22 10.99 -9.20 -16.28
N ASP A 23 10.83 -9.64 -15.04
CA ASP A 23 9.86 -10.69 -14.66
C ASP A 23 9.02 -10.30 -13.44
N PHE A 24 7.84 -10.89 -13.34
CA PHE A 24 6.85 -10.59 -12.29
C PHE A 24 7.22 -11.11 -10.90
N ASP A 25 8.14 -12.07 -10.81
CA ASP A 25 8.67 -12.59 -9.54
C ASP A 25 9.70 -11.65 -8.90
N GLN A 26 10.21 -10.71 -9.69
CA GLN A 26 11.13 -9.66 -9.28
C GLN A 26 10.40 -8.36 -8.88
N ILE A 27 9.15 -8.45 -8.40
CA ILE A 27 8.36 -7.25 -8.10
C ILE A 27 9.16 -6.30 -7.20
N PRO A 28 9.39 -5.04 -7.64
CA PRO A 28 10.25 -4.12 -6.95
C PRO A 28 9.69 -3.79 -5.57
N THR A 29 10.58 -3.72 -4.63
CA THR A 29 10.39 -2.79 -3.54
C THR A 29 10.30 -1.39 -4.16
N TYR A 30 9.34 -0.57 -3.77
CA TYR A 30 9.02 0.76 -4.31
C TYR A 30 10.20 1.77 -4.42
N CYS A 31 11.43 1.32 -4.27
CA CYS A 31 12.65 2.13 -4.28
C CYS A 31 13.38 2.12 -5.62
N GLU A 32 12.98 1.25 -6.56
CA GLU A 32 13.71 1.11 -7.82
C GLU A 32 13.39 2.21 -8.82
N GLU A 33 14.43 2.69 -9.47
CA GLU A 33 14.32 3.67 -10.54
C GLU A 33 14.08 2.96 -11.87
N SER A 34 13.18 3.53 -12.64
CA SER A 34 12.95 3.17 -14.04
C SER A 34 12.74 4.45 -14.85
N TYR A 35 12.63 4.35 -16.15
CA TYR A 35 12.23 5.49 -16.92
C TYR A 35 11.15 5.16 -17.95
N LEU A 36 10.34 6.17 -18.24
CA LEU A 36 9.30 6.13 -19.24
C LEU A 36 9.85 6.75 -20.51
N SER A 37 10.02 5.95 -21.54
CA SER A 37 10.41 6.42 -22.87
C SER A 37 9.17 6.78 -23.65
N ILE A 38 8.88 8.07 -23.73
CA ILE A 38 7.70 8.61 -24.44
C ILE A 38 8.07 8.78 -25.91
N ARG A 39 7.11 8.61 -26.80
CA ARG A 39 7.29 8.80 -28.22
C ARG A 39 7.81 10.21 -28.51
N GLU A 40 8.75 10.32 -29.42
CA GLU A 40 9.45 11.58 -29.73
C GLU A 40 8.50 12.67 -30.27
N ASP A 41 7.47 12.26 -31.05
CA ASP A 41 6.45 13.16 -31.57
C ASP A 41 5.53 13.76 -30.50
N LEU A 42 5.63 13.29 -29.25
CA LEU A 42 4.87 13.78 -28.09
C LEU A 42 5.72 14.59 -27.10
N THR A 43 6.99 14.87 -27.42
CA THR A 43 7.92 15.53 -26.49
C THR A 43 7.42 16.91 -26.03
N GLU A 44 6.79 17.67 -26.89
CA GLU A 44 6.22 18.99 -26.54
C GLU A 44 5.06 18.88 -25.54
N GLY A 45 4.31 17.77 -25.57
CA GLY A 45 3.25 17.49 -24.59
C GLY A 45 3.73 17.23 -23.17
N LEU A 46 5.05 17.06 -22.98
CA LEU A 46 5.67 16.84 -21.65
C LEU A 46 6.17 18.13 -21.00
N LEU A 47 6.05 19.29 -21.68
CA LEU A 47 6.54 20.55 -21.15
C LEU A 47 5.84 20.90 -19.84
N GLY A 48 6.64 21.21 -18.81
CA GLY A 48 6.14 21.59 -17.49
C GLY A 48 5.89 20.42 -16.53
N LEU A 49 6.05 19.16 -16.96
CA LEU A 49 5.94 18.01 -16.05
C LEU A 49 7.00 18.05 -14.95
N GLU A 50 8.17 18.64 -15.22
CA GLU A 50 9.25 18.81 -14.23
C GLU A 50 8.88 19.65 -13.01
N HIS A 51 7.74 20.34 -13.04
CA HIS A 51 7.22 21.10 -11.89
C HIS A 51 6.38 20.24 -10.94
N PHE A 52 6.11 19.00 -11.29
CA PHE A 52 5.30 18.08 -10.48
C PHE A 52 6.17 16.97 -9.89
N SER A 53 5.97 16.68 -8.62
CA SER A 53 6.73 15.63 -7.93
C SER A 53 6.23 14.22 -8.23
N HIS A 54 4.96 14.05 -8.62
CA HIS A 54 4.35 12.75 -8.84
C HIS A 54 3.45 12.75 -10.08
N LEU A 55 3.39 11.56 -10.70
CA LEU A 55 2.55 11.30 -11.88
C LEU A 55 1.70 10.05 -11.65
N HIS A 56 0.49 10.03 -12.22
CA HIS A 56 -0.24 8.80 -12.51
C HIS A 56 0.25 8.24 -13.84
N VAL A 57 0.76 7.03 -13.83
CA VAL A 57 1.11 6.28 -15.04
C VAL A 57 0.00 5.26 -15.29
N ILE A 58 -0.63 5.35 -16.45
CA ILE A 58 -1.65 4.41 -16.92
C ILE A 58 -1.02 3.57 -18.01
N TYR A 59 -1.05 2.25 -17.85
CA TYR A 59 -0.32 1.33 -18.72
C TYR A 59 -1.11 0.09 -19.06
N ARG A 60 -0.69 -0.64 -20.09
CA ARG A 60 -1.29 -1.92 -20.48
C ARG A 60 -0.57 -3.06 -19.77
N GLN A 61 -1.30 -3.95 -19.15
CA GLN A 61 -0.81 -5.23 -18.65
C GLN A 61 -0.53 -6.18 -19.85
N HIS A 62 0.59 -5.94 -20.56
CA HIS A 62 0.87 -6.57 -21.84
C HIS A 62 1.26 -8.05 -21.73
N ARG A 63 1.75 -8.50 -20.56
CA ARG A 63 2.11 -9.89 -20.25
C ARG A 63 1.03 -10.57 -19.38
N ARG A 64 -0.22 -10.15 -19.51
CA ARG A 64 -1.35 -10.64 -18.72
C ARG A 64 -1.51 -12.16 -18.76
N GLU A 65 -1.32 -12.80 -19.92
CA GLU A 65 -1.47 -14.25 -20.06
C GLU A 65 -0.34 -15.03 -19.34
N GLU A 66 0.88 -14.48 -19.29
CA GLU A 66 1.96 -15.07 -18.50
C GLU A 66 1.64 -14.99 -17.00
N TRP A 67 1.13 -13.84 -16.55
CA TRP A 67 0.70 -13.69 -15.18
C TRP A 67 -0.44 -14.65 -14.82
N LYS A 68 -1.40 -14.86 -15.73
CA LYS A 68 -2.47 -15.86 -15.54
C LYS A 68 -1.89 -17.26 -15.35
N LYS A 69 -0.90 -17.65 -16.13
CA LYS A 69 -0.22 -18.96 -15.98
C LYS A 69 0.44 -19.10 -14.61
N LEU A 70 1.14 -18.08 -14.12
CA LEU A 70 1.72 -18.06 -12.77
C LEU A 70 0.65 -18.18 -11.67
N ALA A 71 -0.52 -17.61 -11.90
CA ALA A 71 -1.66 -17.69 -11.00
C ALA A 71 -2.51 -18.97 -11.17
N HIS A 72 -2.05 -19.94 -11.99
CA HIS A 72 -2.75 -21.20 -12.31
C HIS A 72 -4.13 -21.01 -12.93
N ILE A 73 -4.31 -19.98 -13.75
CA ILE A 73 -5.55 -19.67 -14.44
C ILE A 73 -5.51 -20.29 -15.84
N PRO A 74 -6.54 -21.05 -16.25
CA PRO A 74 -6.59 -21.64 -17.57
C PRO A 74 -6.50 -20.61 -18.70
N GLU A 75 -5.83 -20.99 -19.79
CA GLU A 75 -5.70 -20.15 -20.97
C GLU A 75 -7.07 -19.88 -21.61
N GLY A 76 -7.31 -18.63 -21.98
CA GLY A 76 -8.57 -18.20 -22.59
C GLY A 76 -9.71 -17.94 -21.62
N GLU A 77 -9.56 -18.26 -20.33
CA GLU A 77 -10.58 -17.93 -19.33
C GLU A 77 -10.48 -16.49 -18.85
N GLU A 78 -11.62 -15.81 -18.74
CA GLU A 78 -11.76 -14.53 -18.07
C GLU A 78 -12.15 -14.76 -16.61
N ILE A 79 -11.37 -14.17 -15.70
CA ILE A 79 -11.63 -14.27 -14.27
C ILE A 79 -12.57 -13.17 -13.86
N LEU A 80 -13.73 -13.53 -13.36
CA LEU A 80 -14.68 -12.59 -12.77
C LEU A 80 -14.62 -12.59 -11.24
N THR A 81 -14.12 -13.67 -10.65
CA THR A 81 -13.92 -13.80 -9.21
C THR A 81 -12.56 -14.42 -8.92
N MET A 82 -11.95 -14.06 -7.80
CA MET A 82 -10.68 -14.62 -7.35
C MET A 82 -10.68 -14.84 -5.85
N PRO A 83 -9.97 -15.87 -5.34
CA PRO A 83 -9.74 -16.00 -3.92
C PRO A 83 -8.84 -14.87 -3.45
N LEU A 84 -9.15 -14.29 -2.30
CA LEU A 84 -8.27 -13.37 -1.61
C LEU A 84 -7.48 -14.12 -0.54
N VAL A 85 -6.22 -13.79 -0.40
CA VAL A 85 -5.35 -14.42 0.62
C VAL A 85 -5.93 -14.15 2.00
N GLY A 86 -6.21 -15.23 2.74
CA GLY A 86 -6.80 -15.15 4.09
C GLY A 86 -8.33 -15.06 4.15
N GLU A 87 -9.02 -15.04 3.00
CA GLU A 87 -10.49 -14.98 2.93
C GLU A 87 -11.11 -16.34 2.56
N PRO A 88 -12.20 -16.75 3.23
CA PRO A 88 -12.87 -18.01 2.90
C PRO A 88 -13.71 -17.96 1.63
N THR A 89 -13.95 -16.77 1.09
CA THR A 89 -14.84 -16.55 -0.07
C THR A 89 -14.14 -15.83 -1.20
N CYS A 90 -14.49 -16.20 -2.43
CA CYS A 90 -14.05 -15.46 -3.61
C CYS A 90 -14.69 -14.07 -3.65
N LYS A 91 -13.93 -13.09 -4.11
CA LYS A 91 -14.40 -11.72 -4.35
C LYS A 91 -14.39 -11.42 -5.85
N GLY A 92 -15.18 -10.45 -6.28
CA GLY A 92 -15.18 -9.99 -7.67
C GLY A 92 -13.81 -9.44 -8.08
N ILE A 93 -13.37 -9.70 -9.31
CA ILE A 93 -12.05 -9.29 -9.81
C ILE A 93 -11.81 -7.77 -9.69
N TYR A 94 -12.86 -6.96 -9.78
CA TYR A 94 -12.78 -5.50 -9.67
C TYR A 94 -12.61 -5.01 -8.22
N THR A 95 -12.71 -5.89 -7.23
CA THR A 95 -12.30 -5.57 -5.86
C THR A 95 -10.79 -5.73 -5.66
N SER A 96 -10.03 -6.03 -6.70
CA SER A 96 -8.58 -6.18 -6.68
C SER A 96 -7.89 -5.26 -7.69
N ARG A 97 -6.59 -5.08 -7.54
CA ARG A 97 -5.72 -4.44 -8.55
C ARG A 97 -4.94 -5.47 -9.38
N SER A 98 -5.42 -6.71 -9.42
CA SER A 98 -4.77 -7.82 -10.12
C SER A 98 -4.53 -7.52 -11.60
N PRO A 99 -3.37 -7.91 -12.16
CA PRO A 99 -3.11 -7.89 -13.60
C PRO A 99 -4.07 -8.75 -14.43
N ALA A 100 -4.76 -9.73 -13.79
CA ALA A 100 -5.73 -10.61 -14.46
C ALA A 100 -7.04 -9.92 -14.85
N ARG A 101 -7.25 -8.67 -14.42
CA ARG A 101 -8.49 -7.92 -14.73
C ARG A 101 -8.78 -7.91 -16.23
N PRO A 102 -10.05 -8.12 -16.65
CA PRO A 102 -10.41 -8.21 -18.08
C PRO A 102 -9.98 -7.00 -18.90
N SER A 103 -10.00 -5.79 -18.33
CA SER A 103 -9.56 -4.56 -19.01
C SER A 103 -8.07 -4.55 -19.35
N GLY A 104 -7.24 -5.30 -18.61
CA GLY A 104 -5.78 -5.29 -18.79
C GLY A 104 -5.12 -3.92 -18.62
N ILE A 105 -5.77 -3.01 -17.89
CA ILE A 105 -5.26 -1.66 -17.61
C ILE A 105 -4.66 -1.63 -16.20
N GLY A 106 -3.40 -1.24 -16.11
CA GLY A 106 -2.68 -0.95 -14.88
C GLY A 106 -2.63 0.55 -14.63
N SER A 107 -2.48 0.92 -13.37
CA SER A 107 -2.31 2.31 -12.96
C SER A 107 -1.45 2.37 -11.70
N CYS A 108 -0.45 3.24 -11.70
CA CYS A 108 0.47 3.44 -10.59
C CYS A 108 0.75 4.93 -10.41
N ILE A 109 0.88 5.37 -9.16
CA ILE A 109 1.41 6.70 -8.85
C ILE A 109 2.91 6.53 -8.65
N VAL A 110 3.70 7.36 -9.32
CA VAL A 110 5.16 7.33 -9.28
C VAL A 110 5.72 8.69 -8.89
N GLU A 111 6.85 8.70 -8.23
CA GLU A 111 7.64 9.91 -8.05
C GLU A 111 8.35 10.26 -9.35
N LEU A 112 8.25 11.50 -9.82
CA LEU A 112 9.04 12.02 -10.95
C LEU A 112 10.36 12.57 -10.42
N LEU A 113 11.46 11.89 -10.74
CA LEU A 113 12.79 12.28 -10.29
C LEU A 113 13.38 13.39 -11.17
N ARG A 114 13.28 13.22 -12.49
CA ARG A 114 13.75 14.18 -13.49
C ARG A 114 13.15 13.87 -14.86
N ARG A 115 13.20 14.85 -15.74
CA ARG A 115 12.84 14.72 -17.15
C ARG A 115 14.06 15.08 -18.04
N GLU A 116 14.31 14.25 -19.04
CA GLU A 116 15.31 14.48 -20.07
C GLU A 116 14.67 14.32 -21.46
N ARG A 117 14.31 15.44 -22.09
CA ARG A 117 13.54 15.46 -23.34
C ARG A 117 12.23 14.67 -23.23
N ASN A 118 12.16 13.50 -23.89
CA ASN A 118 11.03 12.57 -23.88
C ASN A 118 11.21 11.37 -22.93
N GLN A 119 12.23 11.41 -22.06
CA GLN A 119 12.45 10.41 -21.01
C GLN A 119 12.08 10.99 -19.65
N LEU A 120 11.24 10.27 -18.91
CA LEU A 120 10.83 10.60 -17.55
C LEU A 120 11.38 9.55 -16.61
N TYR A 121 12.33 9.94 -15.77
CA TYR A 121 12.91 9.08 -14.75
C TYR A 121 12.00 9.09 -13.54
N VAL A 122 11.57 7.90 -13.12
CA VAL A 122 10.56 7.74 -12.09
C VAL A 122 10.98 6.70 -11.05
N ARG A 123 10.40 6.78 -9.87
CA ARG A 123 10.56 5.82 -8.79
C ARG A 123 9.21 5.26 -8.38
N GLY A 124 9.17 3.95 -8.07
CA GLY A 124 8.00 3.29 -7.54
C GLY A 124 6.99 2.84 -8.60
N LEU A 125 7.43 2.58 -9.82
CA LEU A 125 6.58 2.04 -10.87
C LEU A 125 6.39 0.54 -10.70
N ASP A 126 5.15 0.09 -10.67
CA ASP A 126 4.75 -1.32 -10.60
C ASP A 126 4.46 -1.84 -12.03
N ALA A 127 5.52 -1.92 -12.85
CA ALA A 127 5.43 -2.43 -14.21
C ALA A 127 6.78 -2.96 -14.70
N VAL A 128 6.75 -4.08 -15.40
CA VAL A 128 7.95 -4.70 -15.97
C VAL A 128 8.43 -3.96 -17.23
N ASP A 129 9.66 -4.22 -17.63
CA ASP A 129 10.25 -3.70 -18.86
C ASP A 129 9.37 -3.97 -20.10
N GLY A 130 9.37 -3.05 -21.03
CA GLY A 130 8.56 -3.15 -22.25
C GLY A 130 7.06 -2.89 -22.07
N THR A 131 6.59 -2.56 -20.87
CA THR A 131 5.18 -2.26 -20.63
C THR A 131 4.73 -1.02 -21.41
N PRO A 132 3.70 -1.13 -22.28
CA PRO A 132 3.18 0.02 -23.02
C PRO A 132 2.48 1.03 -22.11
N ILE A 133 2.85 2.29 -22.23
CA ILE A 133 2.24 3.41 -21.50
C ILE A 133 1.08 3.94 -22.33
N LEU A 134 -0.09 4.01 -21.73
CA LEU A 134 -1.33 4.46 -22.38
C LEU A 134 -1.59 5.95 -22.18
N ASP A 135 -1.30 6.46 -20.97
CA ASP A 135 -1.53 7.85 -20.60
C ASP A 135 -0.67 8.25 -19.39
N LEU A 136 -0.46 9.55 -19.22
CA LEU A 136 0.15 10.18 -18.06
C LEU A 136 -0.75 11.28 -17.54
N LYS A 137 -0.89 11.38 -16.23
CA LYS A 137 -1.57 12.49 -15.57
C LYS A 137 -0.71 13.01 -14.42
N ILE A 138 -0.74 14.31 -14.22
CA ILE A 138 -0.12 14.90 -13.01
C ILE A 138 -0.89 14.45 -11.78
N TYR A 139 -0.18 14.18 -10.68
CA TYR A 139 -0.79 13.96 -9.38
C TYR A 139 -1.02 15.30 -8.68
N ILE A 140 -2.26 15.59 -8.37
CA ILE A 140 -2.67 16.82 -7.67
C ILE A 140 -3.28 16.42 -6.33
N PRO A 141 -2.60 16.64 -5.18
CA PRO A 141 -3.07 16.19 -3.86
C PRO A 141 -4.52 16.59 -3.55
N ARG A 142 -4.93 17.77 -4.02
CA ARG A 142 -6.30 18.25 -3.80
C ARG A 142 -7.37 17.37 -4.45
N TYR A 143 -7.07 16.71 -5.55
CA TYR A 143 -8.01 15.88 -6.31
C TYR A 143 -7.76 14.38 -6.15
N ASP A 144 -6.51 14.01 -5.91
CA ASP A 144 -6.06 12.62 -5.97
C ASP A 144 -5.83 12.01 -4.59
N SER A 145 -5.79 12.84 -3.53
CA SER A 145 -5.63 12.37 -2.14
C SER A 145 -6.97 12.41 -1.41
N PHE A 146 -7.39 11.26 -0.92
CA PHE A 146 -8.60 11.10 -0.10
C PHE A 146 -8.21 10.51 1.26
N PRO A 147 -7.77 11.34 2.22
CA PRO A 147 -7.27 10.85 3.51
C PRO A 147 -8.28 10.04 4.33
N LEU A 148 -9.58 10.20 4.05
CA LEU A 148 -10.66 9.46 4.67
C LEU A 148 -11.13 8.26 3.83
N ALA A 149 -10.47 7.98 2.68
CA ALA A 149 -10.78 6.78 1.92
C ALA A 149 -10.40 5.55 2.73
N ASP A 150 -11.32 4.60 2.82
CA ASP A 150 -11.18 3.38 3.59
C ASP A 150 -11.15 2.15 2.66
N ALA A 151 -10.49 1.10 3.13
CA ALA A 151 -10.47 -0.21 2.50
C ALA A 151 -10.60 -1.29 3.58
N PRO A 152 -11.24 -2.44 3.29
CA PRO A 152 -11.34 -3.52 4.26
C PRO A 152 -9.95 -3.92 4.79
N LEU A 153 -9.81 -4.03 6.11
CA LEU A 153 -8.55 -4.28 6.83
C LEU A 153 -7.74 -5.48 6.31
N HIS A 154 -8.44 -6.53 5.87
CA HIS A 154 -7.82 -7.75 5.35
C HIS A 154 -7.21 -7.57 3.96
N TRP A 155 -7.48 -6.44 3.30
CA TRP A 155 -7.14 -6.25 1.89
C TRP A 155 -5.66 -6.10 1.64
N CYS A 156 -4.84 -5.86 2.60
CA CYS A 156 -3.40 -5.89 2.42
C CYS A 156 -2.62 -5.30 3.60
N GLN A 157 -2.63 -5.97 4.71
CA GLN A 157 -1.77 -5.58 5.82
C GLN A 157 -0.33 -5.28 5.36
N LYS A 158 0.22 -6.13 4.49
CA LYS A 158 1.58 -5.95 3.95
C LYS A 158 1.68 -4.74 3.00
N THR A 159 0.70 -4.52 2.14
CA THR A 159 0.69 -3.39 1.18
C THR A 159 0.41 -2.07 1.90
N GLU A 160 -0.46 -2.07 2.89
CA GLU A 160 -0.74 -0.88 3.71
C GLU A 160 0.49 -0.45 4.50
N MET A 161 1.22 -1.39 5.07
CA MET A 161 2.50 -1.16 5.72
C MET A 161 3.54 -0.57 4.77
N LEU A 162 3.70 -1.14 3.58
CA LEU A 162 4.63 -0.66 2.56
C LEU A 162 4.22 0.74 2.04
N THR A 163 2.92 0.97 1.82
CA THR A 163 2.40 2.27 1.40
C THR A 163 2.61 3.32 2.48
N THR A 164 2.39 2.97 3.74
CA THR A 164 2.59 3.87 4.87
C THR A 164 4.06 4.22 5.05
N SER A 165 4.97 3.23 4.93
CA SER A 165 6.41 3.49 5.01
C SER A 165 6.88 4.41 3.88
N ARG A 166 6.32 4.27 2.68
CA ARG A 166 6.58 5.15 1.53
C ARG A 166 6.07 6.58 1.76
N LEU A 167 4.85 6.74 2.28
CA LEU A 167 4.27 8.05 2.59
C LEU A 167 5.09 8.82 3.62
N LEU A 168 5.80 8.11 4.49
CA LEU A 168 6.64 8.69 5.52
C LEU A 168 8.10 8.91 5.07
N HIS A 169 8.40 8.72 3.77
CA HIS A 169 9.73 8.90 3.17
C HIS A 169 10.87 8.14 3.87
N TRP A 170 10.59 6.94 4.38
CA TRP A 170 11.62 6.14 5.01
C TRP A 170 12.33 5.25 3.99
N ASP A 171 13.59 5.54 3.79
CA ASP A 171 14.45 4.76 2.87
C ASP A 171 14.65 3.33 3.33
N THR A 172 14.49 3.07 4.64
CA THR A 172 14.63 1.72 5.20
C THR A 172 13.67 1.48 6.35
N MET A 173 12.98 0.34 6.31
CA MET A 173 12.21 -0.17 7.43
C MET A 173 13.17 -0.65 8.53
N ASN A 174 12.92 -0.25 9.78
CA ASN A 174 13.63 -0.79 10.93
C ASN A 174 12.71 -1.62 11.83
N VAL A 175 13.29 -2.42 12.72
CA VAL A 175 12.56 -3.33 13.63
C VAL A 175 11.50 -2.58 14.44
N ALA A 176 11.86 -1.45 15.04
CA ALA A 176 10.95 -0.69 15.91
C ALA A 176 9.73 -0.16 15.16
N LEU A 177 9.95 0.42 13.99
CA LEU A 177 8.90 0.90 13.12
C LEU A 177 7.96 -0.22 12.68
N THR A 178 8.54 -1.33 12.21
CA THR A 178 7.80 -2.49 11.73
C THR A 178 6.96 -3.12 12.83
N LEU A 179 7.51 -3.23 14.05
CA LEU A 179 6.75 -3.66 15.22
C LEU A 179 5.58 -2.73 15.54
N GLY A 180 5.79 -1.41 15.49
CA GLY A 180 4.73 -0.42 15.71
C GLY A 180 3.60 -0.51 14.69
N MET A 181 3.96 -0.62 13.42
CA MET A 181 2.99 -0.80 12.34
C MET A 181 2.18 -2.08 12.54
N ARG A 182 2.81 -3.21 12.81
CA ARG A 182 2.13 -4.48 13.03
C ARG A 182 1.30 -4.52 14.32
N ALA A 183 1.78 -3.87 15.39
CA ALA A 183 1.01 -3.75 16.63
C ALA A 183 -0.26 -2.91 16.42
N GLY A 184 -0.15 -1.79 15.71
CA GLY A 184 -1.29 -0.95 15.34
C GLY A 184 -2.30 -1.69 14.46
N GLN A 185 -1.84 -2.43 13.45
CA GLN A 185 -2.70 -3.26 12.60
C GLN A 185 -3.43 -4.34 13.40
N ARG A 186 -2.70 -5.04 14.27
CA ARG A 186 -3.29 -6.05 15.13
C ARG A 186 -4.35 -5.46 16.04
N ALA A 187 -4.11 -4.26 16.60
CA ALA A 187 -5.08 -3.56 17.45
C ALA A 187 -6.36 -3.18 16.67
N LEU A 188 -6.24 -2.63 15.46
CA LEU A 188 -7.38 -2.34 14.61
C LEU A 188 -8.17 -3.60 14.26
N HIS A 189 -7.48 -4.68 13.88
CA HIS A 189 -8.07 -5.97 13.57
C HIS A 189 -8.85 -6.55 14.77
N ASP A 190 -8.25 -6.58 15.96
CA ASP A 190 -8.87 -7.15 17.15
C ASP A 190 -10.11 -6.34 17.60
N LEU A 191 -10.15 -5.04 17.32
CA LEU A 191 -11.30 -4.17 17.53
C LEU A 191 -12.33 -4.24 16.39
N GLY A 192 -11.95 -4.75 15.21
CA GLY A 192 -12.81 -4.78 14.02
C GLY A 192 -13.11 -3.39 13.47
N VAL A 193 -12.14 -2.47 13.51
CA VAL A 193 -12.28 -1.09 13.07
C VAL A 193 -11.21 -0.73 12.02
N ALA A 194 -11.50 0.27 11.18
CA ALA A 194 -10.59 0.74 10.16
C ALA A 194 -9.65 1.85 10.65
N ARG A 195 -8.65 2.19 9.83
CA ARG A 195 -7.78 3.33 10.05
C ARG A 195 -8.60 4.62 10.17
N GLY A 196 -8.35 5.38 11.24
CA GLY A 196 -9.07 6.63 11.52
C GLY A 196 -10.31 6.47 12.41
N ASP A 197 -10.81 5.25 12.64
CA ASP A 197 -11.95 5.00 13.53
C ASP A 197 -11.54 4.97 15.01
N ALA A 198 -10.25 4.82 15.28
CA ALA A 198 -9.74 4.82 16.63
C ALA A 198 -9.85 6.21 17.26
N LYS A 199 -10.46 6.27 18.44
CA LYS A 199 -10.66 7.52 19.19
C LYS A 199 -9.41 7.94 19.95
N ARG A 200 -8.66 6.96 20.42
CA ARG A 200 -7.49 7.19 21.25
C ARG A 200 -6.49 6.04 21.13
N ALA A 201 -5.21 6.37 21.11
CA ALA A 201 -4.11 5.45 21.28
C ALA A 201 -3.23 5.88 22.44
N VAL A 202 -2.80 4.92 23.26
CA VAL A 202 -1.70 5.12 24.23
C VAL A 202 -0.57 4.22 23.79
N VAL A 203 0.59 4.81 23.51
CA VAL A 203 1.76 4.11 22.98
C VAL A 203 2.92 4.27 23.94
N HIS A 204 3.49 3.15 24.34
CA HIS A 204 4.68 3.10 25.18
C HIS A 204 5.80 2.37 24.44
N GLY A 205 6.92 3.04 24.16
CA GLY A 205 7.99 2.46 23.36
C GLY A 205 8.96 3.48 22.79
N GLY A 206 9.79 3.05 21.84
CA GLY A 206 10.68 3.95 21.12
C GLY A 206 9.95 4.82 20.09
N SER A 207 10.56 5.95 19.71
CA SER A 207 9.97 6.92 18.78
C SER A 207 9.54 6.30 17.45
N PHE A 208 10.34 5.42 16.87
CA PHE A 208 9.97 4.70 15.63
C PHE A 208 8.78 3.75 15.82
N PHE A 209 8.66 3.11 16.98
CA PHE A 209 7.48 2.30 17.29
C PHE A 209 6.21 3.16 17.32
N GLY A 210 6.26 4.30 18.00
CA GLY A 210 5.14 5.25 18.03
C GLY A 210 4.73 5.74 16.65
N GLN A 211 5.71 6.09 15.81
CA GLN A 211 5.48 6.50 14.42
C GLN A 211 4.83 5.39 13.60
N GLY A 212 5.23 4.14 13.78
CA GLY A 212 4.59 3.00 13.14
C GLY A 212 3.12 2.84 13.53
N VAL A 213 2.80 3.00 14.81
CA VAL A 213 1.41 2.98 15.31
C VAL A 213 0.60 4.15 14.72
N GLU A 214 1.13 5.37 14.76
CA GLU A 214 0.48 6.57 14.19
C GLU A 214 0.11 6.38 12.73
N ALA A 215 1.07 5.87 11.96
CA ALA A 215 0.93 5.67 10.54
C ALA A 215 -0.24 4.73 10.19
N VAL A 216 -0.39 3.65 10.94
CA VAL A 216 -1.39 2.61 10.65
C VAL A 216 -2.74 2.93 11.26
N THR A 217 -2.77 3.48 12.49
CA THR A 217 -4.04 3.74 13.20
C THR A 217 -4.69 5.07 12.80
N GLY A 218 -3.88 6.02 12.31
CA GLY A 218 -4.33 7.41 12.10
C GLY A 218 -4.43 8.23 13.40
N CYS A 219 -4.16 7.63 14.56
CA CYS A 219 -4.03 8.38 15.80
C CYS A 219 -2.73 9.18 15.79
N SER A 220 -2.76 10.43 16.27
CA SER A 220 -1.62 11.33 16.21
C SER A 220 -1.50 12.16 17.48
N VAL A 221 -0.26 12.41 17.90
CA VAL A 221 0.04 13.34 18.99
C VAL A 221 -0.41 14.76 18.61
N LEU A 222 -0.21 15.14 17.35
CA LEU A 222 -0.59 16.47 16.83
C LEU A 222 -2.10 16.72 16.94
N HIS A 223 -2.91 15.70 16.68
CA HIS A 223 -4.38 15.80 16.78
C HIS A 223 -4.93 15.46 18.17
N GLY A 224 -4.06 15.17 19.14
CA GLY A 224 -4.47 14.83 20.50
C GLY A 224 -5.15 13.45 20.64
N THR A 225 -5.11 12.63 19.59
CA THR A 225 -5.69 11.27 19.59
C THR A 225 -4.67 10.20 19.98
N MET A 226 -3.38 10.55 20.13
CA MET A 226 -2.34 9.67 20.62
C MET A 226 -1.59 10.27 21.80
N ILE A 227 -1.42 9.46 22.85
CA ILE A 227 -0.49 9.73 23.95
C ILE A 227 0.74 8.85 23.72
N PHE A 228 1.91 9.47 23.63
CA PHE A 228 3.16 8.77 23.41
C PHE A 228 4.10 8.94 24.62
N GLU A 229 4.58 7.82 25.15
CA GLU A 229 5.50 7.78 26.30
C GLU A 229 6.80 7.06 25.93
N GLU A 230 7.87 7.83 25.79
CA GLU A 230 9.21 7.32 25.44
C GLU A 230 10.02 6.91 26.70
N LYS A 231 9.51 5.96 27.49
CA LYS A 231 10.17 5.53 28.74
C LYS A 231 10.50 4.04 28.81
N ALA A 232 10.33 3.31 27.74
CA ALA A 232 10.55 1.87 27.71
C ALA A 232 12.03 1.51 27.83
N LYS A 233 12.38 0.61 28.77
CA LYS A 233 13.74 0.13 28.97
C LYS A 233 14.07 -1.11 28.13
N SER A 234 13.07 -1.87 27.73
CA SER A 234 13.19 -3.09 26.94
C SER A 234 12.02 -3.23 25.97
N LEU A 235 12.11 -4.14 25.01
CA LEU A 235 10.99 -4.44 24.09
C LEU A 235 9.75 -4.98 24.82
N ALA A 236 9.94 -5.68 25.93
CA ALA A 236 8.84 -6.19 26.75
C ALA A 236 7.97 -5.07 27.36
N ASP A 237 8.52 -3.84 27.47
CA ASP A 237 7.77 -2.69 27.94
C ASP A 237 6.94 -2.01 26.83
N TRP A 238 7.14 -2.41 25.58
CA TRP A 238 6.48 -1.76 24.44
C TRP A 238 5.06 -2.27 24.26
N PHE A 239 4.13 -1.35 24.17
CA PHE A 239 2.73 -1.68 23.88
C PHE A 239 2.02 -0.54 23.16
N VAL A 240 0.91 -0.88 22.52
CA VAL A 240 -0.13 0.05 22.09
C VAL A 240 -1.44 -0.35 22.73
N ALA A 241 -2.10 0.58 23.39
CA ALA A 241 -3.50 0.46 23.79
C ALA A 241 -4.34 1.34 22.88
N LEU A 242 -5.31 0.73 22.17
CA LEU A 242 -6.17 1.38 21.20
C LEU A 242 -7.61 1.32 21.67
N GLU A 243 -8.31 2.45 21.60
CA GLU A 243 -9.72 2.57 21.97
C GLU A 243 -10.57 2.92 20.74
N ALA A 244 -11.57 2.12 20.45
CA ALA A 244 -12.53 2.34 19.37
C ALA A 244 -13.86 1.62 19.67
N ALA A 245 -14.96 2.16 19.19
CA ALA A 245 -16.30 1.54 19.27
C ALA A 245 -16.72 1.06 20.69
N GLY A 246 -16.27 1.78 21.75
CA GLY A 246 -16.57 1.42 23.15
C GLY A 246 -15.82 0.20 23.68
N ARG A 247 -14.76 -0.24 23.00
CA ARG A 247 -13.84 -1.30 23.40
C ARG A 247 -12.42 -0.77 23.41
N SER A 248 -11.55 -1.43 24.14
CA SER A 248 -10.11 -1.20 24.10
C SER A 248 -9.36 -2.52 23.91
N VAL A 249 -8.23 -2.44 23.25
CA VAL A 249 -7.29 -3.55 23.10
C VAL A 249 -5.91 -3.07 23.46
N GLU A 250 -5.16 -3.88 24.18
CA GLU A 250 -3.74 -3.67 24.43
C GLU A 250 -2.93 -4.74 23.72
N ILE A 251 -2.01 -4.32 22.86
CA ILE A 251 -1.05 -5.18 22.14
C ILE A 251 0.33 -4.92 22.71
N ARG A 252 0.92 -5.93 23.36
CA ARG A 252 2.28 -5.88 23.92
C ARG A 252 3.26 -6.60 23.02
N VAL A 253 4.42 -6.01 22.82
CA VAL A 253 5.53 -6.63 22.10
C VAL A 253 6.17 -7.71 22.99
N LYS A 254 6.44 -8.88 22.42
CA LYS A 254 7.19 -9.93 23.09
C LYS A 254 8.67 -9.60 23.11
N ASP A 255 9.32 -9.88 24.23
CA ASP A 255 10.76 -9.70 24.35
C ASP A 255 11.49 -10.74 23.47
N HIS A 256 12.05 -10.27 22.38
CA HIS A 256 12.76 -11.08 21.41
C HIS A 256 13.83 -10.24 20.69
N LEU A 257 14.96 -10.86 20.39
CA LEU A 257 16.00 -10.21 19.61
C LEU A 257 15.75 -10.43 18.12
N TYR A 258 15.20 -9.42 17.44
CA TYR A 258 14.94 -9.46 16.01
C TYR A 258 16.19 -9.08 15.23
N SER A 259 16.51 -9.85 14.18
CA SER A 259 17.67 -9.60 13.30
C SER A 259 17.44 -8.44 12.33
N GLY A 260 16.18 -8.13 12.02
CA GLY A 260 15.82 -7.04 11.09
C GLY A 260 14.31 -6.91 10.88
N ALA A 261 13.93 -5.91 10.10
CA ALA A 261 12.53 -5.65 9.76
C ALA A 261 11.88 -6.82 8.99
N ASP A 262 12.64 -7.47 8.12
CA ASP A 262 12.15 -8.61 7.31
C ASP A 262 11.77 -9.81 8.17
N GLU A 263 12.49 -10.07 9.25
CA GLU A 263 12.11 -11.09 10.22
C GLU A 263 10.77 -10.73 10.86
N VAL A 264 10.61 -9.49 11.34
CA VAL A 264 9.34 -9.01 11.92
C VAL A 264 8.18 -9.12 10.91
N LEU A 265 8.44 -8.85 9.63
CA LEU A 265 7.43 -8.99 8.58
C LEU A 265 7.03 -10.44 8.29
N SER A 266 7.95 -11.38 8.45
CA SER A 266 7.73 -12.80 8.14
C SER A 266 7.04 -13.58 9.27
N LEU A 267 7.20 -13.14 10.51
CA LEU A 267 6.65 -13.81 11.68
C LEU A 267 5.13 -13.62 11.79
N LYS A 268 4.44 -14.63 12.33
CA LYS A 268 3.01 -14.47 12.69
C LYS A 268 2.86 -13.59 13.93
N ASP A 269 1.72 -12.90 14.05
CA ASP A 269 1.43 -12.02 15.19
C ASP A 269 1.54 -12.71 16.54
N GLU A 270 1.18 -13.97 16.65
CA GLU A 270 1.32 -14.77 17.88
C GLU A 270 2.76 -14.92 18.39
N HIS A 271 3.75 -14.77 17.49
CA HIS A 271 5.18 -14.76 17.85
C HIS A 271 5.68 -13.36 18.25
N LEU A 272 5.02 -12.32 17.75
CA LEU A 272 5.41 -10.93 17.99
C LEU A 272 4.74 -10.32 19.21
N PHE A 273 3.45 -10.67 19.44
CA PHE A 273 2.61 -9.95 20.39
C PHE A 273 1.83 -10.84 21.33
N THR A 274 1.43 -10.24 22.46
CA THR A 274 0.30 -10.66 23.28
C THR A 274 -0.81 -9.61 23.17
N SER A 275 -2.06 -10.05 23.19
CA SER A 275 -3.23 -9.17 23.05
C SER A 275 -4.18 -9.37 24.22
N VAL A 276 -4.68 -8.28 24.79
CA VAL A 276 -5.73 -8.27 25.81
C VAL A 276 -6.83 -7.34 25.34
N ILE A 277 -8.03 -7.86 25.17
CA ILE A 277 -9.21 -7.07 24.78
C ILE A 277 -10.06 -6.81 26.01
N GLU A 278 -10.35 -5.54 26.28
CA GLU A 278 -11.25 -5.11 27.35
C GLU A 278 -12.51 -4.46 26.75
N ILE A 279 -13.65 -4.83 27.30
CA ILE A 279 -14.91 -4.17 26.98
C ILE A 279 -15.09 -3.04 27.97
N SER A 280 -15.05 -1.79 27.51
CA SER A 280 -15.28 -0.62 28.35
C SER A 280 -16.68 -0.68 28.97
N ALA A 281 -16.76 -0.62 30.30
CA ALA A 281 -18.01 -0.71 31.06
C ALA A 281 -18.95 0.50 30.89
N SER A 282 -18.69 1.44 30.00
CA SER A 282 -19.41 2.70 29.83
C SER A 282 -20.60 2.66 28.85
N VAL A 283 -21.07 1.49 28.43
CA VAL A 283 -22.31 1.35 27.62
C VAL A 283 -23.37 0.60 28.43
N ARG A 284 -23.64 1.05 29.66
CA ARG A 284 -24.88 0.80 30.40
C ARG A 284 -25.37 2.13 30.98
N GLY A 285 -26.10 2.84 30.15
CA GLY A 285 -26.75 4.07 30.52
C GLY A 285 -27.73 4.47 29.42
#